data_f4aa94a932eb6017beb9848160ae609d
#
_entry.id   f4aa94a932eb6017beb9848160ae609d
#
_cell.length_a   1.000
_cell.length_b   1.000
_cell.length_c   1.000
_cell.angle_alpha   90.00
_cell.angle_beta   90.00
_cell.angle_gamma   90.00
#
_symmetry.space_group_name_H-M   'P 1'
#
loop_
_entity.id
_entity.type
_entity.pdbx_description
1 polymer ?
#
loop_
_entity_poly.entity_id
_entity_poly.type
_entity_poly.pdbx_seq_one_letter_code
_entity_poly.pdbx_strand_id
1 'polypeptide(L)'
;PVDPRSLKAILADDAAPYGWLSTSLQSVMPAHVIYPKVDARPAGFSARWLQHILRGRLGFTGAIFSDDLSMAGARRVDGRDVGYAEAAAIALEAGCDMVLLCNQSVDGGDAVDDLIAGLQAAIDGGKVRLGATGQARRLQLLPRTPPLAWDELMHDAAYRHALDRLP
;
A
#
# COMPACT_ATOMS: atom_id res chain seq x y z
N PRO A 1 6.58 -0.96 -15.52
CA PRO A 1 6.23 0.26 -16.27
C PRO A 1 7.20 1.41 -15.92
N VAL A 2 7.43 2.34 -16.87
CA VAL A 2 8.31 3.48 -16.69
C VAL A 2 7.61 4.75 -17.17
N ASP A 3 7.61 5.80 -16.35
CA ASP A 3 7.10 7.13 -16.69
C ASP A 3 8.26 8.13 -16.67
N PRO A 4 8.67 8.69 -17.83
CA PRO A 4 9.83 9.56 -17.94
C PRO A 4 9.53 11.03 -17.60
N ARG A 5 8.31 11.39 -17.19
CA ARG A 5 7.93 12.75 -16.85
C ARG A 5 8.73 13.29 -15.66
N SER A 6 8.80 14.61 -15.53
CA SER A 6 9.43 15.24 -14.38
C SER A 6 8.53 15.18 -13.15
N LEU A 7 9.11 15.23 -11.95
CA LEU A 7 8.34 15.34 -10.70
C LEU A 7 7.35 16.52 -10.74
N LYS A 8 7.77 17.66 -11.34
CA LYS A 8 6.90 18.84 -11.47
C LYS A 8 5.65 18.53 -12.29
N ALA A 9 5.79 17.80 -13.41
CA ALA A 9 4.66 17.44 -14.26
C ALA A 9 3.72 16.46 -13.53
N ILE A 10 4.26 15.42 -12.89
CA ILE A 10 3.49 14.44 -12.14
C ILE A 10 2.70 15.09 -10.99
N LEU A 11 3.33 16.01 -10.24
CA LEU A 11 2.68 16.71 -9.12
C LEU A 11 1.62 17.73 -9.58
N ALA A 12 1.73 18.23 -10.80
CA ALA A 12 0.74 19.16 -11.34
C ALA A 12 -0.48 18.47 -11.94
N ASP A 13 -0.40 17.17 -12.22
CA ASP A 13 -1.42 16.37 -12.90
C ASP A 13 -1.81 15.15 -12.05
N ASP A 14 -1.21 13.98 -12.28
CA ASP A 14 -1.65 12.70 -11.69
C ASP A 14 -1.57 12.67 -10.16
N ALA A 15 -0.60 13.34 -9.56
CA ALA A 15 -0.43 13.37 -8.10
C ALA A 15 -1.14 14.55 -7.41
N ALA A 16 -1.70 15.51 -8.17
CA ALA A 16 -2.42 16.64 -7.58
C ALA A 16 -3.61 16.22 -6.70
N PRO A 17 -4.45 15.23 -7.07
CA PRO A 17 -5.56 14.77 -6.25
C PRO A 17 -5.14 14.30 -4.85
N TYR A 18 -3.97 13.69 -4.70
CA TYR A 18 -3.48 13.23 -3.39
C TYR A 18 -3.21 14.39 -2.42
N GLY A 19 -2.79 15.55 -2.93
CA GLY A 19 -2.67 16.76 -2.12
C GLY A 19 -4.04 17.30 -1.69
N TRP A 20 -5.02 17.33 -2.59
CA TRP A 20 -6.37 17.84 -2.28
C TRP A 20 -7.12 16.94 -1.30
N LEU A 21 -6.88 15.64 -1.38
CA LEU A 21 -7.58 14.62 -0.59
C LEU A 21 -6.76 14.13 0.62
N SER A 22 -5.60 14.73 0.89
CA SER A 22 -4.65 14.25 1.90
C SER A 22 -5.25 14.11 3.31
N THR A 23 -6.26 14.92 3.64
CA THR A 23 -6.95 14.90 4.94
C THR A 23 -8.14 13.93 4.99
N SER A 24 -8.65 13.48 3.83
CA SER A 24 -9.82 12.58 3.73
C SER A 24 -9.46 11.16 3.34
N LEU A 25 -8.35 10.95 2.62
CA LEU A 25 -7.88 9.62 2.26
C LEU A 25 -7.36 8.87 3.49
N GLN A 26 -7.94 7.71 3.76
CA GLN A 26 -7.51 6.84 4.86
C GLN A 26 -6.31 5.96 4.46
N SER A 27 -6.23 5.60 3.18
CA SER A 27 -5.13 4.79 2.65
C SER A 27 -4.82 5.13 1.20
N VAL A 28 -3.59 4.80 0.78
CA VAL A 28 -3.14 4.89 -0.62
C VAL A 28 -2.32 3.65 -0.98
N MET A 29 -2.27 3.35 -2.28
CA MET A 29 -1.50 2.26 -2.84
C MET A 29 -0.66 2.81 -4.02
N PRO A 30 0.65 2.99 -3.85
CA PRO A 30 1.53 3.43 -4.92
C PRO A 30 1.82 2.28 -5.88
N ALA A 31 1.63 2.50 -7.17
CA ALA A 31 1.86 1.51 -8.21
C ALA A 31 3.34 1.12 -8.37
N HIS A 32 3.60 -0.08 -8.91
CA HIS A 32 4.94 -0.53 -9.30
C HIS A 32 5.42 0.14 -10.60
N VAL A 33 5.43 1.49 -10.60
CA VAL A 33 5.90 2.33 -11.71
C VAL A 33 7.22 2.99 -11.33
N ILE A 34 8.18 2.96 -12.25
CA ILE A 34 9.47 3.65 -12.12
C ILE A 34 9.34 5.04 -12.72
N TYR A 35 9.70 6.06 -11.98
CA TYR A 35 9.78 7.45 -12.41
C TYR A 35 11.26 7.88 -12.40
N PRO A 36 12.04 7.63 -13.46
CA PRO A 36 13.51 7.71 -13.43
C PRO A 36 14.07 9.10 -13.13
N LYS A 37 13.27 10.16 -13.34
CA LYS A 37 13.64 11.53 -12.94
C LYS A 37 13.41 11.81 -11.44
N VAL A 38 12.84 10.84 -10.72
CA VAL A 38 12.58 10.95 -9.27
C VAL A 38 13.39 9.91 -8.52
N ASP A 39 13.21 8.64 -8.88
CA ASP A 39 13.91 7.51 -8.28
C ASP A 39 14.05 6.37 -9.30
N ALA A 40 15.12 5.58 -9.17
CA ALA A 40 15.35 4.40 -10.01
C ALA A 40 14.46 3.21 -9.60
N ARG A 41 13.94 3.21 -8.37
CA ARG A 41 13.05 2.17 -7.85
C ARG A 41 11.58 2.47 -8.18
N PRO A 42 10.72 1.44 -8.30
CA PRO A 42 9.28 1.62 -8.35
C PRO A 42 8.76 2.46 -7.17
N ALA A 43 7.70 3.24 -7.36
CA ALA A 43 7.19 4.17 -6.35
C ALA A 43 6.92 3.50 -5.00
N GLY A 44 6.33 2.28 -4.98
CA GLY A 44 6.07 1.52 -3.75
C GLY A 44 7.33 1.01 -3.01
N PHE A 45 8.50 1.06 -3.66
CA PHE A 45 9.79 0.66 -3.11
C PHE A 45 10.75 1.84 -2.90
N SER A 46 10.25 3.07 -3.02
CA SER A 46 11.02 4.30 -2.94
C SER A 46 10.68 5.11 -1.69
N ALA A 47 11.60 5.20 -0.74
CA ALA A 47 11.48 6.10 0.40
C ALA A 47 11.33 7.58 -0.05
N ARG A 48 11.92 7.95 -1.20
CA ARG A 48 11.75 9.29 -1.77
C ARG A 48 10.30 9.55 -2.15
N TRP A 49 9.62 8.60 -2.79
CA TRP A 49 8.20 8.73 -3.10
C TRP A 49 7.33 8.69 -1.85
N LEU A 50 7.53 7.72 -0.97
CA LEU A 50 6.62 7.48 0.15
C LEU A 50 6.82 8.47 1.30
N GLN A 51 8.08 8.74 1.70
CA GLN A 51 8.36 9.58 2.85
C GLN A 51 8.50 11.06 2.47
N HIS A 52 9.29 11.38 1.43
CA HIS A 52 9.58 12.79 1.13
C HIS A 52 8.48 13.43 0.29
N ILE A 53 7.91 12.73 -0.68
CA ILE A 53 6.89 13.30 -1.58
C ILE A 53 5.50 13.10 -1.00
N LEU A 54 5.05 11.87 -0.81
CA LEU A 54 3.68 11.58 -0.39
C LEU A 54 3.41 12.10 1.04
N ARG A 55 4.23 11.72 2.01
CA ARG A 55 4.05 12.19 3.39
C ARG A 55 4.53 13.63 3.59
N GLY A 56 5.75 13.95 3.16
CA GLY A 56 6.37 15.25 3.44
C GLY A 56 5.77 16.38 2.62
N ARG A 57 5.63 16.23 1.29
CA ARG A 57 5.21 17.31 0.40
C ARG A 57 3.70 17.37 0.18
N LEU A 58 3.04 16.21 0.02
CA LEU A 58 1.59 16.14 -0.20
C LEU A 58 0.80 16.06 1.11
N GLY A 59 1.47 15.88 2.25
CA GLY A 59 0.86 15.91 3.59
C GLY A 59 0.02 14.68 3.93
N PHE A 60 0.20 13.54 3.24
CA PHE A 60 -0.57 12.35 3.50
C PHE A 60 -0.19 11.69 4.82
N THR A 61 -1.16 11.45 5.70
CA THR A 61 -0.96 10.89 7.04
C THR A 61 -1.54 9.48 7.22
N GLY A 62 -2.33 8.99 6.28
CA GLY A 62 -2.99 7.69 6.33
C GLY A 62 -2.05 6.49 6.09
N ALA A 63 -2.62 5.29 5.98
CA ALA A 63 -1.87 4.07 5.75
C ALA A 63 -1.42 3.95 4.28
N ILE A 64 -0.21 3.43 4.06
CA ILE A 64 0.32 3.11 2.74
C ILE A 64 0.37 1.59 2.58
N PHE A 65 -0.35 1.06 1.58
CA PHE A 65 -0.24 -0.33 1.16
C PHE A 65 0.82 -0.45 0.07
N SER A 66 1.50 -1.58 -0.04
CA SER A 66 2.15 -1.88 -1.32
C SER A 66 1.10 -2.20 -2.37
N ASP A 67 1.41 -2.04 -3.65
CA ASP A 67 0.70 -2.76 -4.70
C ASP A 67 1.03 -4.25 -4.63
N ASP A 68 0.32 -5.09 -5.38
CA ASP A 68 0.46 -6.54 -5.32
C ASP A 68 1.88 -7.01 -5.63
N LEU A 69 2.50 -7.67 -4.65
CA LEU A 69 3.87 -8.19 -4.75
C LEU A 69 4.00 -9.37 -5.73
N SER A 70 2.90 -9.97 -6.19
CA SER A 70 2.93 -10.99 -7.25
C SER A 70 3.16 -10.41 -8.63
N MET A 71 2.91 -9.12 -8.84
CA MET A 71 3.09 -8.45 -10.13
C MET A 71 4.56 -8.41 -10.56
N ALA A 72 4.79 -8.54 -11.87
CA ALA A 72 6.14 -8.51 -12.45
C ALA A 72 6.94 -7.25 -12.07
N GLY A 73 6.27 -6.10 -11.88
CA GLY A 73 6.89 -4.85 -11.45
C GLY A 73 7.47 -4.88 -10.02
N ALA A 74 7.00 -5.81 -9.18
CA ALA A 74 7.51 -6.02 -7.82
C ALA A 74 8.62 -7.08 -7.75
N ARG A 75 8.79 -7.88 -8.81
CA ARG A 75 9.67 -9.05 -8.82
C ARG A 75 11.11 -8.72 -9.21
N ARG A 76 11.38 -7.49 -9.62
CA ARG A 76 12.72 -7.04 -10.01
C ARG A 76 13.03 -5.68 -9.40
N VAL A 77 14.01 -5.66 -8.49
CA VAL A 77 14.43 -4.44 -7.77
C VAL A 77 15.94 -4.32 -7.88
N ASP A 78 16.44 -3.11 -8.18
CA ASP A 78 17.86 -2.80 -8.34
C ASP A 78 18.56 -3.74 -9.36
N GLY A 79 17.85 -4.14 -10.43
CA GLY A 79 18.35 -4.98 -11.49
C GLY A 79 18.42 -6.49 -11.20
N ARG A 80 17.98 -6.94 -10.03
CA ARG A 80 17.96 -8.36 -9.62
C ARG A 80 16.53 -8.84 -9.31
N ASP A 81 16.30 -10.12 -9.47
CA ASP A 81 15.03 -10.74 -9.09
C ASP A 81 14.96 -10.89 -7.56
N VAL A 82 13.78 -10.64 -7.00
CA VAL A 82 13.50 -10.72 -5.57
C VAL A 82 12.34 -11.66 -5.27
N GLY A 83 12.42 -12.35 -4.13
CA GLY A 83 11.34 -13.16 -3.59
C GLY A 83 10.24 -12.31 -2.93
N TYR A 84 9.08 -12.91 -2.62
CA TYR A 84 7.95 -12.18 -2.01
C TYR A 84 8.33 -11.57 -0.65
N ALA A 85 9.00 -12.34 0.23
CA ALA A 85 9.42 -11.85 1.54
C ALA A 85 10.43 -10.69 1.43
N GLU A 86 11.36 -10.76 0.46
CA GLU A 86 12.32 -9.69 0.23
C GLU A 86 11.63 -8.43 -0.33
N ALA A 87 10.72 -8.58 -1.30
CA ALA A 87 9.93 -7.47 -1.84
C ALA A 87 9.09 -6.81 -0.75
N ALA A 88 8.48 -7.60 0.14
CA ALA A 88 7.74 -7.13 1.31
C ALA A 88 8.65 -6.31 2.25
N ALA A 89 9.85 -6.81 2.56
CA ALA A 89 10.81 -6.11 3.38
C ALA A 89 11.20 -4.75 2.76
N ILE A 90 11.51 -4.72 1.47
CA ILE A 90 11.85 -3.48 0.74
C ILE A 90 10.69 -2.48 0.78
N ALA A 91 9.44 -2.92 0.58
CA ALA A 91 8.26 -2.05 0.64
C ALA A 91 8.07 -1.42 2.03
N LEU A 92 8.20 -2.23 3.10
CA LEU A 92 8.08 -1.77 4.48
C LEU A 92 9.22 -0.81 4.86
N GLU A 93 10.45 -1.09 4.47
CA GLU A 93 11.59 -0.20 4.67
C GLU A 93 11.43 1.13 3.92
N ALA A 94 10.85 1.11 2.72
CA ALA A 94 10.55 2.31 1.95
C ALA A 94 9.45 3.17 2.60
N GLY A 95 8.59 2.57 3.43
CA GLY A 95 7.59 3.29 4.20
C GLY A 95 6.14 2.86 3.97
N CYS A 96 5.91 1.71 3.33
CA CYS A 96 4.62 1.06 3.38
C CYS A 96 4.29 0.63 4.81
N ASP A 97 3.01 0.69 5.17
CA ASP A 97 2.51 0.20 6.46
C ASP A 97 1.99 -1.23 6.37
N MET A 98 1.59 -1.63 5.16
CA MET A 98 1.05 -2.96 4.83
C MET A 98 1.55 -3.41 3.46
N VAL A 99 1.61 -4.71 3.26
CA VAL A 99 1.98 -5.32 1.98
C VAL A 99 0.87 -6.24 1.49
N LEU A 100 0.72 -6.35 0.17
CA LEU A 100 -0.25 -7.21 -0.49
C LEU A 100 0.45 -8.31 -1.28
N LEU A 101 -0.05 -9.52 -1.14
CA LEU A 101 0.29 -10.64 -2.01
C LEU A 101 -1.01 -11.30 -2.47
N CYS A 102 -1.38 -11.10 -3.74
CA CYS A 102 -2.64 -11.55 -4.31
C CYS A 102 -2.51 -12.89 -5.05
N ASN A 103 -3.66 -13.54 -5.28
CA ASN A 103 -3.83 -14.71 -6.15
C ASN A 103 -3.01 -15.96 -5.75
N GLN A 104 -2.47 -16.03 -4.54
CA GLN A 104 -1.64 -17.15 -4.10
C GLN A 104 -2.43 -18.34 -3.56
N SER A 105 -3.72 -18.17 -3.33
CA SER A 105 -4.62 -19.25 -2.90
C SER A 105 -5.21 -20.04 -4.07
N VAL A 106 -5.03 -19.60 -5.31
CA VAL A 106 -5.65 -20.22 -6.49
C VAL A 106 -5.06 -21.59 -6.79
N ASP A 107 -3.74 -21.73 -6.60
CA ASP A 107 -3.00 -22.97 -6.92
C ASP A 107 -2.59 -23.77 -5.67
N GLY A 108 -3.11 -23.44 -4.50
CA GLY A 108 -2.88 -24.17 -3.25
C GLY A 108 -1.43 -24.15 -2.75
N GLY A 109 -0.67 -23.10 -3.04
CA GLY A 109 0.74 -22.99 -2.65
C GLY A 109 0.96 -22.33 -1.27
N ASP A 110 2.16 -22.53 -0.72
CA ASP A 110 2.59 -22.02 0.59
C ASP A 110 3.17 -20.60 0.53
N ALA A 111 2.98 -19.88 -0.59
CA ALA A 111 3.63 -18.58 -0.86
C ALA A 111 3.31 -17.50 0.17
N VAL A 112 2.12 -17.54 0.78
CA VAL A 112 1.73 -16.60 1.83
C VAL A 112 2.45 -16.96 3.13
N ASP A 113 2.51 -18.23 3.49
CA ASP A 113 3.20 -18.71 4.69
C ASP A 113 4.71 -18.48 4.58
N ASP A 114 5.31 -18.73 3.41
CA ASP A 114 6.71 -18.44 3.12
C ASP A 114 7.01 -16.94 3.23
N LEU A 115 6.12 -16.08 2.74
CA LEU A 115 6.25 -14.63 2.89
C LEU A 115 6.23 -14.24 4.37
N ILE A 116 5.27 -14.75 5.14
CA ILE A 116 5.13 -14.45 6.57
C ILE A 116 6.38 -14.90 7.33
N ALA A 117 6.83 -16.14 7.10
CA ALA A 117 8.02 -16.69 7.74
C ALA A 117 9.29 -15.90 7.39
N GLY A 118 9.47 -15.57 6.11
CA GLY A 118 10.62 -14.78 5.65
C GLY A 118 10.61 -13.34 6.18
N LEU A 119 9.43 -12.71 6.25
CA LEU A 119 9.29 -11.38 6.82
C LEU A 119 9.53 -11.38 8.34
N GLN A 120 9.02 -12.39 9.06
CA GLN A 120 9.29 -12.55 10.49
C GLN A 120 10.80 -12.68 10.74
N ALA A 121 11.50 -13.51 9.96
CA ALA A 121 12.96 -13.65 10.07
C ALA A 121 13.71 -12.32 9.79
N ALA A 122 13.20 -11.50 8.85
CA ALA A 122 13.76 -10.18 8.55
C ALA A 122 13.54 -9.19 9.71
N ILE A 123 12.41 -9.25 10.40
CA ILE A 123 12.12 -8.45 11.60
C ILE A 123 13.01 -8.88 12.76
N ASP A 124 13.08 -10.18 13.06
CA ASP A 124 13.89 -10.73 14.15
C ASP A 124 15.39 -10.46 13.94
N GLY A 125 15.84 -10.49 12.68
CA GLY A 125 17.19 -10.13 12.27
C GLY A 125 17.48 -8.62 12.24
N GLY A 126 16.49 -7.76 12.58
CA GLY A 126 16.63 -6.31 12.61
C GLY A 126 16.74 -5.63 11.24
N LYS A 127 16.50 -6.36 10.16
CA LYS A 127 16.47 -5.81 8.78
C LYS A 127 15.23 -4.96 8.52
N VAL A 128 14.08 -5.34 9.08
CA VAL A 128 12.82 -4.60 8.98
C VAL A 128 12.44 -4.11 10.37
N ARG A 129 12.11 -2.82 10.49
CA ARG A 129 11.64 -2.22 11.74
C ARG A 129 10.21 -1.73 11.58
N LEU A 130 9.29 -2.36 12.31
CA LEU A 130 7.90 -1.93 12.38
C LEU A 130 7.76 -0.84 13.45
N GLY A 131 7.50 0.40 13.01
CA GLY A 131 7.34 1.53 13.92
C GLY A 131 5.96 1.64 14.54
N ALA A 132 5.86 2.21 15.75
CA ALA A 132 4.59 2.48 16.43
C ALA A 132 3.61 3.34 15.59
N THR A 133 4.14 4.29 14.82
CA THR A 133 3.34 5.15 13.93
C THR A 133 2.66 4.34 12.81
N GLY A 134 3.35 3.35 12.24
CA GLY A 134 2.75 2.44 11.25
C GLY A 134 1.64 1.60 11.87
N GLN A 135 1.83 1.09 13.08
CA GLN A 135 0.79 0.37 13.83
C GLN A 135 -0.43 1.25 14.07
N ALA A 136 -0.25 2.50 14.50
CA ALA A 136 -1.36 3.43 14.71
C ALA A 136 -2.17 3.67 13.42
N ARG A 137 -1.50 3.85 12.26
CA ARG A 137 -2.18 3.99 10.98
C ARG A 137 -2.98 2.75 10.57
N ARG A 138 -2.44 1.55 10.80
CA ARG A 138 -3.18 0.30 10.55
C ARG A 138 -4.43 0.19 11.41
N LEU A 139 -4.33 0.52 12.69
CA LEU A 139 -5.47 0.49 13.62
C LEU A 139 -6.56 1.51 13.26
N GLN A 140 -6.21 2.63 12.65
CA GLN A 140 -7.19 3.63 12.17
C GLN A 140 -8.07 3.12 11.02
N LEU A 141 -7.66 2.07 10.30
CA LEU A 141 -8.45 1.45 9.24
C LEU A 141 -9.54 0.51 9.79
N LEU A 142 -9.46 0.14 11.06
CA LEU A 142 -10.46 -0.73 11.68
C LEU A 142 -11.78 0.04 11.92
N PRO A 143 -12.92 -0.66 11.86
CA PRO A 143 -14.21 -0.07 12.21
C PRO A 143 -14.18 0.56 13.61
N ARG A 144 -14.76 1.74 13.75
CA ARG A 144 -14.85 2.47 15.03
C ARG A 144 -16.11 2.12 15.81
N THR A 145 -17.09 1.53 15.14
CA THR A 145 -18.36 1.11 15.72
C THR A 145 -18.54 -0.39 15.47
N PRO A 146 -19.22 -1.10 16.38
CA PRO A 146 -19.63 -2.47 16.11
C PRO A 146 -20.47 -2.55 14.82
N PRO A 147 -20.37 -3.64 14.06
CA PRO A 147 -21.27 -3.86 12.93
C PRO A 147 -22.72 -3.99 13.43
N LEU A 148 -23.68 -3.54 12.63
CA LEU A 148 -25.08 -3.82 12.88
C LEU A 148 -25.31 -5.33 12.78
N ALA A 149 -26.23 -5.86 13.61
CA ALA A 149 -26.73 -7.22 13.41
C ALA A 149 -27.40 -7.30 12.03
N TRP A 150 -27.41 -8.50 11.43
CA TRP A 150 -27.94 -8.68 10.07
C TRP A 150 -29.37 -8.18 9.91
N ASP A 151 -30.23 -8.51 10.87
CA ASP A 151 -31.63 -8.10 10.86
C ASP A 151 -31.78 -6.57 11.00
N GLU A 152 -30.95 -5.94 11.80
CA GLU A 152 -30.92 -4.45 11.95
C GLU A 152 -30.46 -3.80 10.65
N LEU A 153 -29.41 -4.36 10.00
CA LEU A 153 -28.90 -3.85 8.72
C LEU A 153 -29.97 -3.94 7.63
N MET A 154 -30.72 -5.04 7.55
CA MET A 154 -31.80 -5.22 6.57
C MET A 154 -32.93 -4.21 6.73
N HIS A 155 -33.10 -3.64 7.91
CA HIS A 155 -34.11 -2.60 8.20
C HIS A 155 -33.53 -1.18 8.20
N ASP A 156 -32.20 -1.04 8.11
CA ASP A 156 -31.57 0.29 8.09
C ASP A 156 -31.90 1.06 6.80
N ALA A 157 -32.39 2.29 6.99
CA ALA A 157 -32.88 3.10 5.89
C ALA A 157 -31.76 3.52 4.91
N ALA A 158 -30.54 3.80 5.43
CA ALA A 158 -29.41 4.19 4.61
C ALA A 158 -28.90 2.99 3.77
N TYR A 159 -28.85 1.80 4.35
CA TYR A 159 -28.50 0.57 3.67
C TYR A 159 -29.49 0.25 2.54
N ARG A 160 -30.78 0.29 2.81
CA ARG A 160 -31.83 0.06 1.82
C ARG A 160 -31.78 1.07 0.67
N HIS A 161 -31.63 2.35 0.99
CA HIS A 161 -31.47 3.39 -0.03
C HIS A 161 -30.20 3.20 -0.88
N ALA A 162 -29.13 2.67 -0.32
CA ALA A 162 -27.93 2.33 -1.08
C ALA A 162 -28.18 1.15 -2.02
N LEU A 163 -28.90 0.10 -1.57
CA LEU A 163 -29.29 -1.04 -2.42
C LEU A 163 -30.14 -0.62 -3.61
N ASP A 164 -31.09 0.32 -3.42
CA ASP A 164 -31.97 0.82 -4.49
C ASP A 164 -31.21 1.58 -5.60
N ARG A 165 -29.93 1.92 -5.38
CA ARG A 165 -29.06 2.59 -6.35
C ARG A 165 -28.11 1.64 -7.08
N LEU A 166 -28.07 0.39 -6.70
CA LEU A 166 -27.29 -0.61 -7.42
C LEU A 166 -28.01 -0.97 -8.73
N PRO A 167 -27.27 -1.13 -9.85
CA PRO A 167 -27.82 -1.51 -11.13
C PRO A 167 -28.37 -2.94 -11.12
#